data_5a2fd87818936fa577917c21f40aeaef
#
_entry.id   5a2fd87818936fa577917c21f40aeaef
#
_cell.length_a   1.000
_cell.length_b   1.000
_cell.length_c   1.000
_cell.angle_alpha   90.00
_cell.angle_beta   90.00
_cell.angle_gamma   90.00
#
_symmetry.space_group_name_H-M   'P 1'
#
loop_
_entity.id
_entity.type
_entity.pdbx_description
1 polymer ?
#
loop_
_entity_poly.entity_id
_entity_poly.type
_entity_poly.pdbx_seq_one_letter_code
_entity_poly.pdbx_strand_id
1 'polypeptide(L)'
;MATAAVVLLAACAGDAADEPADGVDTQTPAPQPQQPPQSTVGANVELPEGVTQEMVAQGEQIFNQQICFSCHGANGVGSVLGPAFTDQEWLNTDGSYEGIMEIVRTGVPQPVQFTAPMPAMGGIQLSDEQIRQVAAYVYALSHGG
;
A
#
# COMPACT_ATOMS: atom_id res chain seq x y z
N MET A 1 -8.24 -69.51 25.12
CA MET A 1 -6.85 -69.96 25.00
C MET A 1 -5.95 -68.80 25.06
N ALA A 2 -5.18 -68.76 26.16
CA ALA A 2 -4.30 -67.63 26.49
C ALA A 2 -2.96 -67.76 25.79
N THR A 3 -2.36 -66.67 25.38
CA THR A 3 -0.91 -66.58 25.29
C THR A 3 -0.47 -65.13 25.54
N ALA A 4 0.15 -64.98 26.71
CA ALA A 4 0.84 -63.80 27.16
C ALA A 4 2.22 -63.71 26.45
N ALA A 5 2.61 -62.52 25.97
CA ALA A 5 3.95 -62.23 25.61
C ALA A 5 4.50 -61.12 26.50
N VAL A 6 5.48 -61.51 27.31
CA VAL A 6 6.31 -60.62 28.12
C VAL A 6 7.37 -59.99 27.25
N VAL A 7 7.50 -58.69 27.26
CA VAL A 7 8.63 -57.98 26.66
C VAL A 7 9.44 -57.24 27.74
N LEU A 8 10.72 -57.57 27.78
CA LEU A 8 11.73 -57.09 28.72
C LEU A 8 11.98 -55.58 28.55
N LEU A 9 12.11 -54.96 29.74
CA LEU A 9 12.75 -53.63 29.85
C LEU A 9 14.28 -53.80 29.65
N ALA A 10 14.83 -53.04 28.74
CA ALA A 10 16.25 -52.76 28.73
C ALA A 10 16.46 -51.28 29.13
N ALA A 11 17.01 -51.07 30.31
CA ALA A 11 17.50 -49.77 30.76
C ALA A 11 18.86 -49.51 30.13
N CYS A 12 18.98 -48.44 29.34
CA CYS A 12 20.27 -47.87 29.01
C CYS A 12 20.43 -46.59 29.79
N ALA A 13 21.30 -46.64 30.80
CA ALA A 13 21.88 -45.48 31.44
C ALA A 13 22.87 -44.84 30.45
N GLY A 14 22.59 -43.67 30.01
CA GLY A 14 23.48 -42.82 29.22
C GLY A 14 23.93 -41.61 30.03
N ASP A 15 25.21 -41.53 30.12
CA ASP A 15 26.09 -40.59 30.81
C ASP A 15 25.70 -39.14 30.62
N ALA A 16 25.68 -38.37 31.70
CA ALA A 16 25.48 -36.94 31.68
C ALA A 16 26.82 -36.26 31.31
N ALA A 17 26.93 -35.86 30.07
CA ALA A 17 27.95 -34.86 29.66
C ALA A 17 27.38 -33.46 29.87
N ASP A 18 27.98 -32.78 30.85
CA ASP A 18 27.84 -31.35 31.12
C ASP A 18 28.38 -30.58 29.93
N GLU A 19 27.50 -30.07 29.08
CA GLU A 19 27.82 -29.06 28.07
C GLU A 19 27.61 -27.67 28.67
N PRO A 20 28.61 -26.77 28.62
CA PRO A 20 28.41 -25.40 29.05
C PRO A 20 27.40 -24.73 28.09
N ALA A 21 26.34 -24.19 28.67
CA ALA A 21 25.38 -23.34 27.97
C ALA A 21 26.11 -22.10 27.47
N ASP A 22 26.51 -22.13 26.16
CA ASP A 22 26.83 -20.93 25.43
C ASP A 22 25.54 -20.09 25.37
N GLY A 23 25.59 -18.99 26.12
CA GLY A 23 24.54 -17.99 26.13
C GLY A 23 24.42 -17.39 24.73
N VAL A 24 23.45 -17.93 23.96
CA VAL A 24 22.95 -17.22 22.79
C VAL A 24 22.20 -16.02 23.33
N ASP A 25 22.90 -14.90 23.37
CA ASP A 25 22.35 -13.59 23.61
C ASP A 25 21.39 -13.30 22.43
N THR A 26 20.15 -13.75 22.59
CA THR A 26 19.06 -13.38 21.68
C THR A 26 18.70 -11.93 21.97
N GLN A 27 19.60 -11.01 21.61
CA GLN A 27 19.26 -9.61 21.55
C GLN A 27 18.19 -9.47 20.47
N THR A 28 16.95 -9.43 20.89
CA THR A 28 15.84 -8.95 20.04
C THR A 28 16.26 -7.55 19.58
N PRO A 29 16.47 -7.33 18.26
CA PRO A 29 16.81 -6.00 17.77
C PRO A 29 15.73 -5.04 18.23
N ALA A 30 16.14 -3.94 18.87
CA ALA A 30 15.20 -2.89 19.19
C ALA A 30 14.47 -2.46 17.93
N PRO A 31 13.14 -2.17 17.99
CA PRO A 31 12.42 -1.67 16.83
C PRO A 31 13.14 -0.47 16.26
N GLN A 32 13.69 -0.62 15.06
CA GLN A 32 14.27 0.51 14.34
C GLN A 32 13.16 1.50 14.04
N PRO A 33 13.37 2.81 14.21
CA PRO A 33 12.43 3.82 13.74
C PRO A 33 12.16 3.54 12.26
N GLN A 34 10.92 3.18 11.93
CA GLN A 34 10.52 2.99 10.55
C GLN A 34 10.63 4.33 9.86
N GLN A 35 11.51 4.41 8.87
CA GLN A 35 11.56 5.59 8.01
C GLN A 35 10.19 5.76 7.33
N PRO A 36 9.68 7.01 7.25
CA PRO A 36 8.47 7.26 6.50
C PRO A 36 8.57 6.68 5.09
N PRO A 37 7.48 6.20 4.49
CA PRO A 37 7.49 5.73 3.12
C PRO A 37 8.03 6.83 2.22
N GLN A 38 8.99 6.48 1.38
CA GLN A 38 9.60 7.42 0.41
C GLN A 38 9.15 7.01 -0.98
N SER A 39 8.47 7.92 -1.68
CA SER A 39 8.14 7.78 -3.09
C SER A 39 9.15 8.56 -3.93
N THR A 40 9.51 8.03 -5.07
CA THR A 40 10.26 8.77 -6.10
C THR A 40 9.32 9.53 -7.03
N VAL A 41 8.03 9.23 -6.98
CA VAL A 41 7.01 9.95 -7.75
C VAL A 41 6.95 11.40 -7.28
N GLY A 42 7.01 12.32 -8.22
CA GLY A 42 6.97 13.74 -7.92
C GLY A 42 8.21 14.33 -7.26
N ALA A 43 9.35 13.59 -7.20
CA ALA A 43 10.59 14.09 -6.58
C ALA A 43 11.11 15.41 -7.20
N ASN A 44 10.77 15.66 -8.47
CA ASN A 44 11.14 16.87 -9.21
C ASN A 44 9.93 17.75 -9.59
N VAL A 45 8.77 17.48 -8.98
CA VAL A 45 7.52 18.20 -9.22
C VAL A 45 7.38 19.32 -8.20
N GLU A 46 6.98 20.50 -8.65
CA GLU A 46 6.52 21.55 -7.76
C GLU A 46 5.14 21.15 -7.19
N LEU A 47 5.14 20.77 -5.93
CA LEU A 47 3.92 20.37 -5.25
C LEU A 47 3.13 21.59 -4.80
N PRO A 48 1.78 21.51 -4.76
CA PRO A 48 0.94 22.56 -4.24
C PRO A 48 1.25 22.91 -2.78
N GLU A 49 0.89 24.11 -2.36
CA GLU A 49 1.09 24.55 -0.98
C GLU A 49 0.45 23.57 0.02
N GLY A 50 1.21 23.17 1.02
CA GLY A 50 0.78 22.20 2.03
C GLY A 50 0.84 20.74 1.61
N VAL A 51 1.19 20.42 0.37
CA VAL A 51 1.43 19.04 -0.09
C VAL A 51 2.89 18.67 0.09
N THR A 52 3.16 17.50 0.67
CA THR A 52 4.51 17.03 0.96
C THR A 52 4.82 15.72 0.22
N GLN A 53 6.10 15.41 0.02
CA GLN A 53 6.54 14.13 -0.54
C GLN A 53 6.09 12.92 0.31
N GLU A 54 5.94 13.13 1.61
CA GLU A 54 5.39 12.08 2.48
C GLU A 54 3.92 11.79 2.15
N MET A 55 3.11 12.84 1.90
CA MET A 55 1.71 12.67 1.46
C MET A 55 1.65 11.94 0.10
N VAL A 56 2.55 12.25 -0.82
CA VAL A 56 2.67 11.54 -2.11
C VAL A 56 2.95 10.05 -1.89
N ALA A 57 3.91 9.72 -1.02
CA ALA A 57 4.28 8.34 -0.74
C ALA A 57 3.15 7.55 -0.04
N GLN A 58 2.44 8.19 0.87
CA GLN A 58 1.27 7.60 1.54
C GLN A 58 0.12 7.40 0.54
N GLY A 59 -0.10 8.38 -0.34
CA GLY A 59 -1.09 8.30 -1.41
C GLY A 59 -0.79 7.18 -2.41
N GLU A 60 0.47 6.98 -2.76
CA GLU A 60 0.94 5.87 -3.59
C GLU A 60 0.55 4.51 -2.99
N GLN A 61 0.77 4.35 -1.69
CA GLN A 61 0.39 3.12 -1.00
C GLN A 61 -1.13 2.91 -1.01
N ILE A 62 -1.91 3.94 -0.69
CA ILE A 62 -3.37 3.85 -0.72
C ILE A 62 -3.85 3.51 -2.14
N PHE A 63 -3.33 4.19 -3.14
CA PHE A 63 -3.72 4.01 -4.53
C PHE A 63 -3.46 2.57 -5.01
N ASN A 64 -2.25 2.04 -4.78
CA ASN A 64 -1.82 0.74 -5.28
C ASN A 64 -2.24 -0.45 -4.40
N GLN A 65 -2.62 -0.23 -3.15
CA GLN A 65 -3.05 -1.30 -2.24
C GLN A 65 -4.57 -1.37 -2.06
N GLN A 66 -5.30 -0.37 -2.53
CA GLN A 66 -6.75 -0.31 -2.42
C GLN A 66 -7.41 -0.45 -3.80
N ILE A 67 -8.65 0.04 -3.94
CA ILE A 67 -9.44 -0.18 -5.14
C ILE A 67 -9.02 0.67 -6.35
N CYS A 68 -8.29 1.78 -6.16
CA CYS A 68 -8.02 2.76 -7.21
C CYS A 68 -7.29 2.14 -8.41
N PHE A 69 -6.25 1.32 -8.16
CA PHE A 69 -5.47 0.68 -9.21
C PHE A 69 -6.29 -0.27 -10.09
N SER A 70 -7.39 -0.81 -9.60
CA SER A 70 -8.21 -1.77 -10.36
C SER A 70 -8.88 -1.14 -11.58
N CYS A 71 -9.17 0.17 -11.51
CA CYS A 71 -9.73 0.94 -12.60
C CYS A 71 -8.68 1.80 -13.31
N HIS A 72 -7.74 2.39 -12.57
CA HIS A 72 -6.76 3.32 -13.13
C HIS A 72 -5.40 2.67 -13.46
N GLY A 73 -5.29 1.35 -13.32
CA GLY A 73 -4.04 0.62 -13.52
C GLY A 73 -3.03 0.85 -12.40
N ALA A 74 -2.11 -0.08 -12.23
CA ALA A 74 -1.02 0.08 -11.27
C ALA A 74 -0.22 1.35 -11.61
N ASN A 75 0.12 2.12 -10.58
CA ASN A 75 0.82 3.40 -10.74
C ASN A 75 0.11 4.41 -11.67
N GLY A 76 -1.21 4.29 -11.81
CA GLY A 76 -2.00 5.26 -12.56
C GLY A 76 -1.82 5.27 -14.07
N VAL A 77 -1.35 4.16 -14.67
CA VAL A 77 -1.12 4.08 -16.14
C VAL A 77 -2.41 3.99 -16.97
N GLY A 78 -3.57 3.95 -16.31
CA GLY A 78 -4.87 3.81 -16.95
C GLY A 78 -5.25 2.39 -17.29
N SER A 79 -6.50 2.21 -17.69
CA SER A 79 -7.05 0.95 -18.19
C SER A 79 -8.27 1.21 -19.08
N VAL A 80 -8.96 0.15 -19.47
CA VAL A 80 -10.25 0.26 -20.17
C VAL A 80 -11.39 0.79 -19.28
N LEU A 81 -11.19 0.84 -17.97
CA LEU A 81 -12.20 1.26 -16.99
C LEU A 81 -12.00 2.69 -16.50
N GLY A 82 -10.77 3.22 -16.56
CA GLY A 82 -10.47 4.56 -16.06
C GLY A 82 -9.23 5.18 -16.70
N PRO A 83 -9.13 6.51 -16.67
CA PRO A 83 -8.03 7.25 -17.31
C PRO A 83 -6.67 6.96 -16.68
N ALA A 84 -5.62 7.21 -17.47
CA ALA A 84 -4.27 7.37 -16.98
C ALA A 84 -4.13 8.68 -16.19
N PHE A 85 -3.12 8.73 -15.32
CA PHE A 85 -2.69 9.93 -14.60
C PHE A 85 -1.21 10.21 -14.83
N THR A 86 -0.60 9.55 -15.81
CA THR A 86 0.80 9.71 -16.19
C THR A 86 0.99 10.74 -17.33
N ASP A 87 -0.07 11.44 -17.67
CA ASP A 87 -0.10 12.55 -18.62
C ASP A 87 -0.85 13.74 -18.03
N GLN A 88 -0.98 14.83 -18.79
CA GLN A 88 -1.68 16.05 -18.37
C GLN A 88 -3.09 16.16 -18.98
N GLU A 89 -3.65 15.05 -19.47
CA GLU A 89 -5.00 15.05 -20.03
C GLU A 89 -6.05 14.82 -18.93
N TRP A 90 -6.83 15.85 -18.63
CA TRP A 90 -7.88 15.82 -17.62
C TRP A 90 -9.27 15.85 -18.26
N LEU A 91 -10.10 14.85 -17.93
CA LEU A 91 -11.41 14.65 -18.58
C LEU A 91 -12.57 15.22 -17.76
N ASN A 92 -12.49 15.15 -16.43
CA ASN A 92 -13.61 15.49 -15.55
C ASN A 92 -13.24 16.51 -14.47
N THR A 93 -12.02 17.05 -14.51
CA THR A 93 -11.48 18.07 -13.59
C THR A 93 -10.44 18.90 -14.35
N ASP A 94 -9.99 19.98 -13.75
CA ASP A 94 -8.93 20.85 -14.28
C ASP A 94 -7.51 20.36 -13.97
N GLY A 95 -7.37 19.24 -13.24
CA GLY A 95 -6.08 18.69 -12.82
C GLY A 95 -5.47 19.39 -11.61
N SER A 96 -6.11 20.37 -11.04
CA SER A 96 -5.67 20.99 -9.80
C SER A 96 -5.77 20.00 -8.64
N TYR A 97 -4.95 20.20 -7.61
CA TYR A 97 -4.97 19.36 -6.42
C TYR A 97 -6.36 19.32 -5.76
N GLU A 98 -7.01 20.47 -5.66
CA GLU A 98 -8.35 20.63 -5.14
C GLU A 98 -9.39 19.92 -6.01
N GLY A 99 -9.26 20.06 -7.34
CA GLY A 99 -10.14 19.39 -8.30
C GLY A 99 -10.01 17.87 -8.21
N ILE A 100 -8.80 17.36 -8.03
CA ILE A 100 -8.55 15.92 -7.83
C ILE A 100 -9.17 15.45 -6.51
N MET A 101 -8.98 16.19 -5.40
CA MET A 101 -9.62 15.86 -4.11
C MET A 101 -11.14 15.78 -4.23
N GLU A 102 -11.75 16.73 -4.95
CA GLU A 102 -13.19 16.75 -5.15
C GLU A 102 -13.67 15.53 -5.92
N ILE A 103 -12.98 15.18 -7.03
CA ILE A 103 -13.29 13.96 -7.81
C ILE A 103 -13.16 12.70 -6.95
N VAL A 104 -12.12 12.59 -6.15
CA VAL A 104 -11.96 11.43 -5.25
C VAL A 104 -13.11 11.36 -4.25
N ARG A 105 -13.52 12.52 -3.69
CA ARG A 105 -14.58 12.59 -2.68
C ARG A 105 -15.96 12.28 -3.26
N THR A 106 -16.28 12.79 -4.43
CA THR A 106 -17.63 12.74 -5.01
C THR A 106 -17.80 11.63 -6.04
N GLY A 107 -16.70 11.18 -6.65
CA GLY A 107 -16.72 10.28 -7.80
C GLY A 107 -17.11 10.99 -9.10
N VAL A 108 -17.28 10.20 -10.16
CA VAL A 108 -17.71 10.64 -11.49
C VAL A 108 -18.86 9.74 -11.96
N PRO A 109 -20.12 10.12 -11.66
CA PRO A 109 -21.28 9.29 -12.01
C PRO A 109 -21.51 9.17 -13.53
N GLN A 110 -21.07 10.16 -14.29
CA GLN A 110 -21.21 10.23 -15.74
C GLN A 110 -19.87 10.64 -16.38
N PRO A 111 -18.93 9.71 -16.53
CA PRO A 111 -17.63 10.02 -17.12
C PRO A 111 -17.75 10.37 -18.61
N VAL A 112 -16.87 11.25 -19.08
CA VAL A 112 -16.90 11.77 -20.47
C VAL A 112 -16.52 10.69 -21.48
N GLN A 113 -15.50 9.87 -21.20
CA GLN A 113 -14.97 8.88 -22.16
C GLN A 113 -15.20 7.42 -21.75
N PHE A 114 -15.25 7.14 -20.45
CA PHE A 114 -15.34 5.78 -19.93
C PHE A 114 -16.77 5.37 -19.65
N THR A 115 -17.09 4.10 -19.87
CA THR A 115 -18.45 3.57 -19.64
C THR A 115 -18.72 3.24 -18.18
N ALA A 116 -17.66 2.97 -17.40
CA ALA A 116 -17.77 2.67 -15.98
C ALA A 116 -17.76 3.97 -15.15
N PRO A 117 -18.78 4.23 -14.32
CA PRO A 117 -18.74 5.37 -13.40
C PRO A 117 -17.68 5.15 -12.33
N MET A 118 -17.04 6.22 -11.89
CA MET A 118 -16.19 6.20 -10.72
C MET A 118 -17.05 6.46 -9.48
N PRO A 119 -17.20 5.52 -8.56
CA PRO A 119 -17.92 5.79 -7.32
C PRO A 119 -17.10 6.72 -6.42
N ALA A 120 -17.78 7.42 -5.51
CA ALA A 120 -17.14 8.23 -4.49
C ALA A 120 -16.07 7.41 -3.75
N MET A 121 -14.86 7.97 -3.59
CA MET A 121 -13.72 7.33 -2.94
C MET A 121 -13.36 5.94 -3.51
N GLY A 122 -13.70 5.68 -4.78
CA GLY A 122 -13.52 4.37 -5.39
C GLY A 122 -14.49 3.29 -4.85
N GLY A 123 -15.50 3.67 -4.08
CA GLY A 123 -16.46 2.75 -3.46
C GLY A 123 -16.04 2.22 -2.08
N ILE A 124 -14.97 2.75 -1.49
CA ILE A 124 -14.51 2.44 -0.13
C ILE A 124 -14.63 3.68 0.77
N GLN A 125 -14.37 3.52 2.07
CA GLN A 125 -14.33 4.65 3.00
C GLN A 125 -12.90 5.16 3.13
N LEU A 126 -12.66 6.40 2.76
CA LEU A 126 -11.41 7.12 2.98
C LEU A 126 -11.64 8.27 3.96
N SER A 127 -10.69 8.50 4.86
CA SER A 127 -10.66 9.71 5.67
C SER A 127 -10.28 10.92 4.81
N ASP A 128 -10.57 12.14 5.29
CA ASP A 128 -10.15 13.37 4.60
C ASP A 128 -8.63 13.44 4.40
N GLU A 129 -7.86 12.88 5.34
CA GLU A 129 -6.40 12.79 5.21
C GLU A 129 -6.01 11.84 4.07
N GLN A 130 -6.63 10.67 3.97
CA GLN A 130 -6.36 9.71 2.90
C GLN A 130 -6.77 10.26 1.53
N ILE A 131 -7.85 11.03 1.45
CA ILE A 131 -8.24 11.73 0.21
C ILE A 131 -7.16 12.73 -0.21
N ARG A 132 -6.64 13.53 0.73
CA ARG A 132 -5.53 14.45 0.47
C ARG A 132 -4.28 13.71 -0.03
N GLN A 133 -3.93 12.60 0.58
CA GLN A 133 -2.78 11.78 0.22
C GLN A 133 -2.93 11.17 -1.18
N VAL A 134 -4.07 10.57 -1.49
CA VAL A 134 -4.34 10.03 -2.83
C VAL A 134 -4.30 11.13 -3.88
N ALA A 135 -4.91 12.29 -3.60
CA ALA A 135 -4.86 13.43 -4.51
C ALA A 135 -3.43 13.95 -4.72
N ALA A 136 -2.60 13.98 -3.68
CA ALA A 136 -1.19 14.35 -3.78
C ALA A 136 -0.41 13.41 -4.71
N TYR A 137 -0.64 12.11 -4.59
CA TYR A 137 -0.02 11.12 -5.47
C TYR A 137 -0.46 11.27 -6.93
N VAL A 138 -1.77 11.38 -7.18
CA VAL A 138 -2.34 11.56 -8.52
C VAL A 138 -1.84 12.86 -9.16
N TYR A 139 -1.79 13.95 -8.39
CA TYR A 139 -1.20 15.23 -8.84
C TYR A 139 0.27 15.06 -9.24
N ALA A 140 1.05 14.41 -8.39
CA ALA A 140 2.47 14.20 -8.64
C ALA A 140 2.73 13.31 -9.87
N LEU A 141 1.88 12.31 -10.14
CA LEU A 141 1.95 11.49 -11.35
C LEU A 141 1.77 12.32 -12.61
N SER A 142 0.74 13.18 -12.66
CA SER A 142 0.40 13.93 -13.86
C SER A 142 1.32 15.11 -14.14
N HIS A 143 2.05 15.59 -13.13
CA HIS A 143 2.97 16.74 -13.27
C HIS A 143 4.44 16.30 -13.28
N GLY A 144 4.72 15.02 -13.09
CA GLY A 144 6.07 14.45 -13.01
C GLY A 144 6.52 13.63 -14.22
N GLY A 145 5.68 13.51 -15.25
CA GLY A 145 5.95 12.77 -16.49
C GLY A 145 6.74 13.55 -17.53
#